data_86ba3588a1a87a6e2cf2a4cdb9385a13
#
_entry.id   86ba3588a1a87a6e2cf2a4cdb9385a13
#
_cell.length_a   1.000
_cell.length_b   1.000
_cell.length_c   1.000
_cell.angle_alpha   90.00
_cell.angle_beta   90.00
_cell.angle_gamma   90.00
#
_symmetry.space_group_name_H-M   'P 1'
#
loop_
_entity.id
_entity.type
_entity.pdbx_description
1 polymer ?
#
loop_
_entity_poly.entity_id
_entity_poly.type
_entity_poly.pdbx_seq_one_letter_code
_entity_poly.pdbx_strand_id
1 'polypeptide(L)'
;MRSPLALPFVPPFALLTASTPGLEQTTFRWSRTLPLFAAVIAIASVAIFNYQKLSSPVVGATLYALRTSDKARAHLGDEIYFAQQIPWISGEMNQLHGRINITFRVKGTRSGGVMKFASFRPSPRAQFQTTEWSLVTDDGTVIDLLEDGDPFQTIAAGGLLEFGGVEVEEEEPAGAAATRGFRQMKK
;
A
#
# COMPACT_ATOMS: atom_id res chain seq x y z
N MET A 1 -12.55 -15.36 -100.97
CA MET A 1 -12.98 -14.52 -99.88
C MET A 1 -12.57 -15.24 -98.62
N ARG A 2 -11.58 -14.75 -97.91
CA ARG A 2 -11.06 -15.31 -96.64
C ARG A 2 -11.48 -14.39 -95.51
N SER A 3 -12.33 -14.89 -94.55
CA SER A 3 -12.70 -14.20 -93.37
C SER A 3 -11.55 -14.08 -92.40
N PRO A 4 -11.28 -12.96 -91.79
CA PRO A 4 -10.31 -12.81 -90.71
C PRO A 4 -10.74 -13.46 -89.44
N LEU A 5 -9.89 -14.31 -88.86
CA LEU A 5 -10.05 -14.84 -87.47
C LEU A 5 -9.91 -13.70 -86.47
N ALA A 6 -11.00 -13.45 -85.77
CA ALA A 6 -10.96 -12.58 -84.64
C ALA A 6 -10.34 -13.32 -83.39
N LEU A 7 -9.21 -12.82 -82.92
CA LEU A 7 -8.58 -13.26 -81.71
C LEU A 7 -9.39 -12.76 -80.47
N PRO A 8 -9.63 -13.57 -79.47
CA PRO A 8 -10.30 -13.12 -78.29
C PRO A 8 -9.40 -12.13 -77.51
N PHE A 9 -9.93 -10.95 -77.25
CA PHE A 9 -9.31 -9.96 -76.41
C PHE A 9 -9.35 -10.44 -74.93
N VAL A 10 -8.19 -10.82 -74.37
CA VAL A 10 -8.05 -11.12 -72.93
C VAL A 10 -7.71 -9.83 -72.21
N PRO A 11 -8.58 -9.32 -71.31
CA PRO A 11 -8.25 -8.12 -70.55
C PRO A 11 -7.08 -8.40 -69.59
N PRO A 12 -6.09 -7.48 -69.51
CA PRO A 12 -4.87 -7.69 -68.71
C PRO A 12 -5.03 -7.57 -67.18
N PHE A 13 -6.23 -7.42 -66.69
CA PHE A 13 -6.52 -7.27 -65.24
C PHE A 13 -7.53 -8.32 -64.77
N ALA A 14 -7.15 -9.57 -64.78
CA ALA A 14 -7.76 -10.49 -63.85
C ALA A 14 -7.25 -10.11 -62.45
N LEU A 15 -7.99 -9.19 -61.78
CA LEU A 15 -7.82 -8.95 -60.37
C LEU A 15 -8.00 -10.27 -59.64
N LEU A 16 -6.89 -10.85 -59.20
CA LEU A 16 -6.86 -11.88 -58.19
C LEU A 16 -7.55 -11.26 -56.93
N THR A 17 -8.85 -11.44 -56.86
CA THR A 17 -9.54 -11.30 -55.58
C THR A 17 -8.97 -12.36 -54.65
N ALA A 18 -7.88 -12.01 -53.98
CA ALA A 18 -7.43 -12.74 -52.83
C ALA A 18 -8.56 -12.67 -51.84
N SER A 19 -9.33 -13.74 -51.73
CA SER A 19 -10.24 -13.91 -50.61
C SER A 19 -9.39 -13.93 -49.33
N THR A 20 -9.27 -12.78 -48.71
CA THR A 20 -8.74 -12.73 -47.35
C THR A 20 -9.61 -13.67 -46.52
N PRO A 21 -9.02 -14.70 -45.88
CA PRO A 21 -9.78 -15.53 -44.96
C PRO A 21 -10.42 -14.56 -43.97
N GLY A 22 -11.75 -14.52 -43.94
CA GLY A 22 -12.47 -13.70 -42.98
C GLY A 22 -11.93 -14.03 -41.61
N LEU A 23 -11.28 -13.07 -40.99
CA LEU A 23 -10.99 -13.15 -39.55
C LEU A 23 -12.35 -13.38 -38.92
N GLU A 24 -12.59 -14.63 -38.53
CA GLU A 24 -13.76 -14.92 -37.70
C GLU A 24 -13.67 -13.96 -36.54
N GLN A 25 -14.47 -12.90 -36.60
CA GLN A 25 -14.67 -12.00 -35.49
C GLN A 25 -15.31 -12.85 -34.41
N THR A 26 -14.46 -13.45 -33.57
CA THR A 26 -14.91 -14.01 -32.32
C THR A 26 -15.59 -12.85 -31.61
N THR A 27 -16.92 -12.85 -31.70
CA THR A 27 -17.76 -11.87 -30.98
C THR A 27 -17.52 -12.13 -29.50
N PHE A 28 -16.48 -11.47 -28.97
CA PHE A 28 -16.13 -11.51 -27.56
C PHE A 28 -17.37 -11.05 -26.79
N ARG A 29 -17.98 -11.94 -26.04
CA ARG A 29 -19.24 -11.67 -25.34
C ARG A 29 -18.99 -10.76 -24.14
N TRP A 30 -18.73 -9.50 -24.40
CA TRP A 30 -18.45 -8.43 -23.43
C TRP A 30 -19.48 -8.41 -22.29
N SER A 31 -20.72 -8.71 -22.56
CA SER A 31 -21.78 -8.71 -21.55
C SER A 31 -21.55 -9.72 -20.42
N ARG A 32 -20.81 -10.81 -20.66
CA ARG A 32 -20.51 -11.83 -19.63
C ARG A 32 -19.12 -11.69 -19.02
N THR A 33 -18.13 -11.28 -19.83
CA THR A 33 -16.74 -11.21 -19.39
C THR A 33 -16.43 -9.90 -18.69
N LEU A 34 -17.05 -8.78 -19.07
CA LEU A 34 -16.83 -7.49 -18.47
C LEU A 34 -17.26 -7.44 -16.99
N PRO A 35 -18.45 -7.91 -16.57
CA PRO A 35 -18.80 -7.92 -15.15
C PRO A 35 -17.89 -8.84 -14.33
N LEU A 36 -17.50 -10.00 -14.88
CA LEU A 36 -16.54 -10.88 -14.20
C LEU A 36 -15.18 -10.20 -14.02
N PHE A 37 -14.66 -9.57 -15.06
CA PHE A 37 -13.42 -8.82 -15.02
C PHE A 37 -13.51 -7.68 -13.99
N ALA A 38 -14.59 -6.89 -14.00
CA ALA A 38 -14.82 -5.82 -13.04
C ALA A 38 -14.84 -6.36 -11.59
N ALA A 39 -15.49 -7.50 -11.36
CA ALA A 39 -15.53 -8.14 -10.04
C ALA A 39 -14.11 -8.55 -9.57
N VAL A 40 -13.31 -9.17 -10.46
CA VAL A 40 -11.92 -9.55 -10.14
C VAL A 40 -11.08 -8.33 -9.80
N ILE A 41 -11.17 -7.24 -10.60
CA ILE A 41 -10.45 -5.99 -10.33
C ILE A 41 -10.89 -5.38 -8.99
N ALA A 42 -12.20 -5.37 -8.69
CA ALA A 42 -12.70 -4.84 -7.43
C ALA A 42 -12.13 -5.62 -6.23
N ILE A 43 -12.17 -6.95 -6.28
CA ILE A 43 -11.62 -7.80 -5.22
C ILE A 43 -10.10 -7.58 -5.07
N ALA A 44 -9.37 -7.57 -6.17
CA ALA A 44 -7.92 -7.32 -6.16
C ALA A 44 -7.60 -5.94 -5.58
N SER A 45 -8.35 -4.90 -5.94
CA SER A 45 -8.17 -3.56 -5.41
C SER A 45 -8.37 -3.52 -3.89
N VAL A 46 -9.43 -4.14 -3.38
CA VAL A 46 -9.70 -4.22 -1.95
C VAL A 46 -8.56 -4.93 -1.21
N ALA A 47 -8.05 -6.04 -1.76
CA ALA A 47 -6.93 -6.77 -1.17
C ALA A 47 -5.64 -5.94 -1.15
N ILE A 48 -5.32 -5.23 -2.24
CA ILE A 48 -4.15 -4.37 -2.34
C ILE A 48 -4.25 -3.20 -1.35
N PHE A 49 -5.40 -2.53 -1.26
CA PHE A 49 -5.58 -1.44 -0.31
C PHE A 49 -5.46 -1.89 1.15
N ASN A 50 -6.00 -3.06 1.48
CA ASN A 50 -5.82 -3.63 2.82
C ASN A 50 -4.35 -3.94 3.11
N TYR A 51 -3.63 -4.51 2.14
CA TYR A 51 -2.20 -4.79 2.28
C TYR A 51 -1.38 -3.50 2.47
N GLN A 52 -1.70 -2.43 1.73
CA GLN A 52 -1.05 -1.13 1.90
C GLN A 52 -1.27 -0.54 3.29
N LYS A 53 -2.48 -0.66 3.85
CA LYS A 53 -2.77 -0.23 5.22
C LYS A 53 -1.96 -1.05 6.23
N LEU A 54 -1.93 -2.35 6.07
CA LEU A 54 -1.18 -3.26 6.95
C LEU A 54 0.32 -2.97 6.96
N SER A 55 0.90 -2.66 5.80
CA SER A 55 2.31 -2.33 5.65
C SER A 55 2.67 -0.92 6.12
N SER A 56 1.69 -0.16 6.59
CA SER A 56 1.94 1.19 7.10
C SER A 56 2.71 1.14 8.43
N PRO A 57 3.71 2.02 8.61
CA PRO A 57 4.44 2.13 9.87
C PRO A 57 3.53 2.50 11.05
N VAL A 58 2.41 3.19 10.79
CA VAL A 58 1.43 3.53 11.82
C VAL A 58 0.84 2.27 12.47
N VAL A 59 0.46 1.28 11.67
CA VAL A 59 -0.10 0.02 12.19
C VAL A 59 0.95 -0.74 13.00
N GLY A 60 2.20 -0.77 12.52
CA GLY A 60 3.31 -1.35 13.27
C GLY A 60 3.55 -0.65 14.60
N ALA A 61 3.59 0.68 14.61
CA ALA A 61 3.78 1.48 15.81
C ALA A 61 2.65 1.31 16.82
N THR A 62 1.39 1.30 16.37
CA THR A 62 0.24 1.09 17.26
C THR A 62 0.22 -0.31 17.86
N LEU A 63 0.59 -1.34 17.11
CA LEU A 63 0.72 -2.70 17.65
C LEU A 63 1.88 -2.80 18.65
N TYR A 64 3.00 -2.12 18.39
CA TYR A 64 4.13 -2.07 19.31
C TYR A 64 3.73 -1.36 20.61
N ALA A 65 3.11 -0.20 20.52
CA ALA A 65 2.61 0.54 21.69
C ALA A 65 1.63 -0.33 22.54
N LEU A 66 0.78 -1.10 21.85
CA LEU A 66 -0.14 -2.02 22.54
C LEU A 66 0.62 -3.13 23.30
N ARG A 67 1.70 -3.66 22.74
CA ARG A 67 2.54 -4.67 23.37
C ARG A 67 3.30 -4.15 24.59
N THR A 68 3.64 -2.87 24.60
CA THR A 68 4.37 -2.21 25.68
C THR A 68 3.46 -1.63 26.77
N SER A 69 2.16 -1.51 26.51
CA SER A 69 1.19 -1.03 27.48
C SER A 69 0.88 -2.07 28.55
N ASP A 70 1.10 -1.75 29.81
CA ASP A 70 0.82 -2.63 30.95
C ASP A 70 -0.69 -2.89 31.08
N LYS A 71 -1.53 -1.90 30.83
CA LYS A 71 -3.00 -2.07 30.81
C LYS A 71 -3.44 -3.08 29.76
N ALA A 72 -2.92 -2.97 28.54
CA ALA A 72 -3.25 -3.92 27.47
C ALA A 72 -2.79 -5.33 27.81
N ARG A 73 -1.58 -5.48 28.34
CA ARG A 73 -1.01 -6.76 28.75
C ARG A 73 -1.77 -7.41 29.91
N ALA A 74 -2.26 -6.64 30.86
CA ALA A 74 -3.07 -7.15 31.96
C ALA A 74 -4.35 -7.85 31.47
N HIS A 75 -4.96 -7.36 30.39
CA HIS A 75 -6.20 -7.91 29.84
C HIS A 75 -5.96 -8.95 28.71
N LEU A 76 -5.09 -8.66 27.77
CA LEU A 76 -4.83 -9.55 26.64
C LEU A 76 -3.82 -10.65 26.95
N GLY A 77 -2.91 -10.41 27.88
CA GLY A 77 -1.76 -11.30 28.17
C GLY A 77 -0.47 -10.80 27.55
N ASP A 78 0.62 -11.57 27.73
CA ASP A 78 1.98 -11.13 27.40
C ASP A 78 2.28 -11.06 25.92
N GLU A 79 1.74 -11.98 25.11
CA GLU A 79 1.98 -12.04 23.67
C GLU A 79 0.77 -11.47 22.92
N ILE A 80 0.96 -10.27 22.35
CA ILE A 80 -0.10 -9.60 21.58
C ILE A 80 0.28 -9.61 20.10
N TYR A 81 -0.60 -10.14 19.27
CA TYR A 81 -0.45 -10.24 17.83
C TYR A 81 -1.78 -9.98 17.10
N PHE A 82 -1.74 -9.88 15.80
CA PHE A 82 -2.96 -9.78 14.99
C PHE A 82 -3.80 -11.06 15.14
N ALA A 83 -5.10 -10.91 15.29
CA ALA A 83 -5.99 -12.05 15.46
C ALA A 83 -6.04 -12.99 14.25
N GLN A 84 -5.64 -12.51 13.07
CA GLN A 84 -5.64 -13.25 11.81
C GLN A 84 -4.29 -13.11 11.11
N GLN A 85 -3.90 -14.11 10.30
CA GLN A 85 -2.70 -14.06 9.46
C GLN A 85 -2.74 -12.91 8.44
N ILE A 86 -3.89 -12.62 7.90
CA ILE A 86 -4.15 -11.47 7.03
C ILE A 86 -5.13 -10.57 7.78
N PRO A 87 -4.63 -9.65 8.62
CA PRO A 87 -5.49 -8.78 9.40
C PRO A 87 -6.20 -7.78 8.50
N TRP A 88 -7.47 -7.55 8.82
CA TRP A 88 -8.27 -6.54 8.16
C TRP A 88 -8.16 -5.22 8.92
N ILE A 89 -7.62 -4.19 8.24
CA ILE A 89 -7.49 -2.85 8.80
C ILE A 89 -8.67 -2.01 8.31
N SER A 90 -9.62 -1.75 9.19
CA SER A 90 -10.77 -0.90 8.90
C SER A 90 -10.46 0.57 9.17
N GLY A 91 -11.23 1.46 8.55
CA GLY A 91 -11.15 2.90 8.78
C GLY A 91 -10.30 3.67 7.77
N GLU A 92 -10.07 4.95 8.08
CA GLU A 92 -9.36 5.89 7.22
C GLU A 92 -7.89 6.00 7.62
N MET A 93 -6.99 5.97 6.64
CA MET A 93 -5.57 6.22 6.83
C MET A 93 -5.08 7.22 5.80
N ASN A 94 -5.31 8.50 6.07
CA ASN A 94 -4.91 9.59 5.19
C ASN A 94 -3.84 10.46 5.86
N GLN A 95 -2.60 10.03 5.75
CA GLN A 95 -1.46 10.73 6.35
C GLN A 95 -1.22 12.10 5.72
N LEU A 96 -1.53 12.28 4.43
CA LEU A 96 -1.34 13.54 3.72
C LEU A 96 -2.29 14.63 4.27
N HIS A 97 -3.55 14.28 4.48
CA HIS A 97 -4.54 15.17 5.09
C HIS A 97 -4.49 15.17 6.61
N GLY A 98 -3.58 14.43 7.21
CA GLY A 98 -3.40 14.39 8.65
C GLY A 98 -4.56 13.73 9.40
N ARG A 99 -5.23 12.75 8.81
CA ARG A 99 -6.33 12.00 9.43
C ARG A 99 -6.03 10.52 9.42
N ILE A 100 -5.96 9.94 10.60
CA ILE A 100 -5.77 8.53 10.82
C ILE A 100 -6.86 8.10 11.80
N ASN A 101 -7.67 7.14 11.39
CA ASN A 101 -8.66 6.48 12.25
C ASN A 101 -8.71 5.02 11.81
N ILE A 102 -8.04 4.15 12.54
CA ILE A 102 -7.90 2.74 12.19
C ILE A 102 -8.41 1.85 13.32
N THR A 103 -8.94 0.72 12.89
CA THR A 103 -9.44 -0.30 13.79
C THR A 103 -9.00 -1.66 13.27
N PHE A 104 -8.46 -2.50 14.14
CA PHE A 104 -8.10 -3.87 13.80
C PHE A 104 -8.21 -4.82 15.00
N ARG A 105 -8.35 -6.11 14.71
CA ARG A 105 -8.44 -7.13 15.74
C ARG A 105 -7.08 -7.64 16.16
N VAL A 106 -6.93 -7.72 17.47
CA VAL A 106 -5.76 -8.27 18.14
C VAL A 106 -6.14 -9.47 18.98
N LYS A 107 -5.18 -10.32 19.22
CA LYS A 107 -5.31 -11.48 20.10
C LYS A 107 -4.08 -11.57 20.98
N GLY A 108 -4.31 -11.83 22.25
CA GLY A 108 -3.25 -12.14 23.21
C GLY A 108 -3.34 -13.57 23.72
N THR A 109 -2.54 -13.90 24.71
CA THR A 109 -2.52 -15.23 25.33
C THR A 109 -3.76 -15.51 26.17
N ARG A 110 -4.42 -14.48 26.73
CA ARG A 110 -5.61 -14.61 27.59
C ARG A 110 -6.90 -14.37 26.82
N SER A 111 -6.96 -13.26 26.09
CA SER A 111 -8.17 -12.82 25.41
C SER A 111 -7.85 -12.15 24.09
N GLY A 112 -8.90 -11.86 23.33
CA GLY A 112 -8.85 -11.04 22.12
C GLY A 112 -9.54 -9.71 22.33
N GLY A 113 -9.41 -8.83 21.33
CA GLY A 113 -10.09 -7.56 21.33
C GLY A 113 -9.95 -6.81 20.02
N VAL A 114 -10.58 -5.65 19.99
CA VAL A 114 -10.52 -4.71 18.86
C VAL A 114 -9.79 -3.47 19.33
N MET A 115 -8.63 -3.19 18.74
CA MET A 115 -7.91 -1.95 18.98
C MET A 115 -8.45 -0.85 18.08
N LYS A 116 -8.69 0.32 18.65
CA LYS A 116 -9.05 1.55 17.93
C LYS A 116 -7.98 2.60 18.17
N PHE A 117 -7.56 3.23 17.09
CA PHE A 117 -6.58 4.30 17.13
C PHE A 117 -7.02 5.44 16.23
N ALA A 118 -7.13 6.64 16.77
CA ALA A 118 -7.40 7.84 16.02
C ALA A 118 -6.36 8.92 16.32
N SER A 119 -5.85 9.55 15.26
CA SER A 119 -4.86 10.61 15.34
C SER A 119 -5.15 11.67 14.29
N PHE A 120 -4.89 12.91 14.66
CA PHE A 120 -5.16 14.07 13.83
C PHE A 120 -3.94 14.99 13.78
N ARG A 121 -3.72 15.59 12.62
CA ARG A 121 -2.67 16.60 12.41
C ARG A 121 -3.32 17.89 11.90
N PRO A 122 -3.32 18.98 12.70
CA PRO A 122 -4.05 20.21 12.37
C PRO A 122 -3.46 20.97 11.18
N SER A 123 -2.17 20.84 10.93
CA SER A 123 -1.51 21.47 9.79
C SER A 123 -0.38 20.60 9.21
N PRO A 124 0.04 20.79 7.94
CA PRO A 124 1.09 19.99 7.32
C PRO A 124 2.44 20.01 8.07
N ARG A 125 2.70 21.04 8.85
CA ARG A 125 3.93 21.21 9.64
C ARG A 125 3.77 20.82 11.11
N ALA A 126 2.55 20.56 11.57
CA ALA A 126 2.29 20.14 12.95
C ALA A 126 2.55 18.64 13.10
N GLN A 127 2.78 18.22 14.34
CA GLN A 127 2.86 16.82 14.69
C GLN A 127 1.46 16.20 14.77
N PHE A 128 1.39 14.88 14.63
CA PHE A 128 0.18 14.13 14.88
C PHE A 128 -0.14 14.14 16.36
N GLN A 129 -1.42 14.36 16.67
CA GLN A 129 -1.96 14.30 18.03
C GLN A 129 -2.89 13.10 18.11
N THR A 130 -2.68 12.23 19.08
CA THR A 130 -3.54 11.08 19.31
C THR A 130 -4.80 11.57 20.00
N THR A 131 -5.94 11.29 19.39
CA THR A 131 -7.26 11.67 19.92
C THR A 131 -7.98 10.51 20.58
N GLU A 132 -7.73 9.29 20.13
CA GLU A 132 -8.32 8.08 20.69
C GLU A 132 -7.30 6.93 20.57
N TRP A 133 -7.11 6.24 21.68
CA TRP A 133 -6.37 4.99 21.69
C TRP A 133 -7.00 4.06 22.71
N SER A 134 -7.85 3.18 22.25
CA SER A 134 -8.66 2.33 23.09
C SER A 134 -8.64 0.88 22.65
N LEU A 135 -8.82 -0.01 23.60
CA LEU A 135 -8.95 -1.45 23.39
C LEU A 135 -10.34 -1.89 23.86
N VAL A 136 -11.11 -2.47 22.96
CA VAL A 136 -12.38 -3.11 23.28
C VAL A 136 -12.13 -4.61 23.35
N THR A 137 -12.19 -5.19 24.53
CA THR A 137 -12.00 -6.65 24.71
C THR A 137 -13.20 -7.42 24.17
N ASP A 138 -13.03 -8.71 23.90
CA ASP A 138 -14.13 -9.58 23.43
C ASP A 138 -15.26 -9.68 24.47
N ASP A 139 -15.00 -9.39 25.75
CA ASP A 139 -16.00 -9.28 26.83
C ASP A 139 -16.81 -7.98 26.77
N GLY A 140 -16.51 -7.08 25.85
CA GLY A 140 -17.17 -5.79 25.68
C GLY A 140 -16.64 -4.68 26.59
N THR A 141 -15.61 -4.93 27.38
CA THR A 141 -14.97 -3.90 28.22
C THR A 141 -14.14 -2.97 27.34
N VAL A 142 -14.37 -1.66 27.47
CA VAL A 142 -13.59 -0.61 26.81
C VAL A 142 -12.51 -0.13 27.74
N ILE A 143 -11.27 -0.24 27.31
CA ILE A 143 -10.08 0.18 28.07
C ILE A 143 -9.48 1.36 27.34
N ASP A 144 -9.44 2.52 27.99
CA ASP A 144 -8.71 3.68 27.47
C ASP A 144 -7.22 3.52 27.81
N LEU A 145 -6.41 3.46 26.77
CA LEU A 145 -4.97 3.32 26.86
C LEU A 145 -4.23 4.67 26.86
N LEU A 146 -4.96 5.75 26.48
CA LEU A 146 -4.39 7.09 26.39
C LEU A 146 -4.20 7.74 27.77
N GLU A 147 -4.93 7.28 28.79
CA GLU A 147 -4.83 7.80 30.16
C GLU A 147 -3.43 7.70 30.76
N ASP A 148 -2.65 6.68 30.37
CA ASP A 148 -1.27 6.47 30.87
C ASP A 148 -0.23 7.33 30.14
N GLY A 149 -0.68 8.16 29.22
CA GLY A 149 0.15 9.00 28.36
C GLY A 149 0.11 8.57 26.91
N ASP A 150 0.54 9.45 26.02
CA ASP A 150 0.58 9.20 24.59
C ASP A 150 1.98 8.67 24.17
N PRO A 151 2.15 7.37 23.94
CA PRO A 151 3.44 6.81 23.53
C PRO A 151 3.88 7.31 22.15
N PHE A 152 2.93 7.80 21.34
CA PHE A 152 3.22 8.27 19.98
C PHE A 152 3.85 9.66 19.96
N GLN A 153 3.66 10.49 20.99
CA GLN A 153 4.35 11.79 21.12
C GLN A 153 5.85 11.57 21.35
N THR A 154 6.21 10.61 22.15
CA THR A 154 7.62 10.25 22.40
C THR A 154 8.27 9.68 21.16
N ILE A 155 7.57 8.85 20.40
CA ILE A 155 8.03 8.30 19.13
C ILE A 155 8.18 9.40 18.07
N ALA A 156 7.25 10.37 18.03
CA ALA A 156 7.34 11.51 17.11
C ALA A 156 8.46 12.50 17.47
N ALA A 157 8.77 12.67 18.76
CA ALA A 157 9.79 13.59 19.22
C ALA A 157 11.23 13.05 19.11
N GLY A 158 11.43 11.74 19.14
CA GLY A 158 12.77 11.16 19.14
C GLY A 158 12.93 9.81 18.46
N GLY A 159 11.87 9.10 18.15
CA GLY A 159 11.92 7.69 17.84
C GLY A 159 11.63 7.27 16.40
N LEU A 160 11.23 8.19 15.51
CA LEU A 160 11.03 7.82 14.10
C LEU A 160 12.38 7.57 13.38
N LEU A 161 13.47 8.02 13.98
CA LEU A 161 14.82 7.78 13.49
C LEU A 161 15.37 6.42 13.92
N GLU A 162 14.82 5.80 14.96
CA GLU A 162 15.32 4.54 15.51
C GLU A 162 14.60 3.30 14.99
N PHE A 163 13.38 3.44 14.48
CA PHE A 163 12.62 2.32 13.87
C PHE A 163 12.84 2.17 12.36
N GLY A 164 13.50 3.12 11.73
CA GLY A 164 13.94 3.06 10.35
C GLY A 164 15.46 3.17 10.22
N GLY A 165 16.17 2.99 11.32
CA GLY A 165 17.63 3.06 11.38
C GLY A 165 18.31 1.90 10.65
N VAL A 166 18.27 1.92 9.34
CA VAL A 166 19.50 1.77 8.60
C VAL A 166 20.22 3.09 8.85
N GLU A 167 21.21 3.10 9.74
CA GLU A 167 22.29 4.06 9.70
C GLU A 167 22.77 4.06 8.25
N VAL A 168 22.33 5.04 7.49
CA VAL A 168 23.10 5.47 6.34
C VAL A 168 24.30 6.16 7.02
N GLU A 169 25.35 5.39 7.32
CA GLU A 169 26.69 5.96 7.36
C GLU A 169 26.77 6.79 6.08
N GLU A 170 26.70 8.11 6.23
CA GLU A 170 27.24 9.01 5.25
C GLU A 170 28.73 8.63 5.17
N GLU A 171 29.05 7.68 4.31
CA GLU A 171 30.38 7.61 3.75
C GLU A 171 30.60 8.97 3.09
N GLU A 172 31.27 9.86 3.84
CA GLU A 172 31.93 11.03 3.22
C GLU A 172 32.64 10.48 1.98
N PRO A 173 32.34 11.00 0.79
CA PRO A 173 33.02 10.54 -0.39
C PRO A 173 34.52 10.84 -0.20
N ALA A 174 35.28 9.80 0.03
CA ALA A 174 36.76 9.83 0.15
C ALA A 174 37.46 10.40 -1.11
N GLY A 175 36.73 11.09 -1.97
CA GLY A 175 37.19 11.78 -3.17
C GLY A 175 37.50 13.27 -3.03
N ALA A 176 37.13 13.93 -1.91
CA ALA A 176 37.32 15.36 -1.78
C ALA A 176 38.74 15.75 -1.32
N ALA A 177 39.55 14.82 -0.82
CA ALA A 177 40.91 15.09 -0.38
C ALA A 177 41.97 15.05 -1.52
N ALA A 178 41.65 14.44 -2.66
CA ALA A 178 42.63 14.28 -3.76
C ALA A 178 42.70 15.48 -4.73
N THR A 179 41.77 16.43 -4.64
CA THR A 179 41.75 17.55 -5.63
C THR A 179 42.39 18.85 -5.11
N ARG A 180 42.91 18.87 -3.90
CA ARG A 180 43.59 20.06 -3.32
C ARG A 180 45.08 20.16 -3.63
N GLY A 181 45.69 19.18 -4.29
CA GLY A 181 47.13 19.11 -4.56
C GLY A 181 47.60 19.64 -5.92
N PHE A 182 46.71 20.04 -6.83
CA PHE A 182 47.11 20.33 -8.23
C PHE A 182 47.01 21.81 -8.63
N ARG A 183 47.12 22.75 -7.69
CA ARG A 183 47.09 24.19 -8.03
C ARG A 183 48.17 24.97 -7.37
N GLN A 184 49.44 24.54 -7.52
CA GLN A 184 50.59 25.40 -7.36
C GLN A 184 51.76 24.92 -8.21
N MET A 185 51.73 25.20 -9.49
CA MET A 185 52.91 25.43 -10.33
C MET A 185 52.49 26.25 -11.54
N LYS A 186 52.48 27.55 -11.36
CA LYS A 186 52.66 28.47 -12.47
C LYS A 186 53.55 29.61 -12.03
N LYS A 187 54.74 29.46 -12.49
CA LYS A 187 55.66 30.56 -12.62
C LYS A 187 55.38 31.26 -13.95
#